data_257fbfba873f9f1a4f61c301d3db1890
#
_entry.id   257fbfba873f9f1a4f61c301d3db1890
#
_cell.length_a   1.000
_cell.length_b   1.000
_cell.length_c   1.000
_cell.angle_alpha   90.00
_cell.angle_beta   90.00
_cell.angle_gamma   90.00
#
_symmetry.space_group_name_H-M   'P 1'
#
loop_
_entity.id
_entity.type
_entity.pdbx_description
1 polymer ?
#
loop_
_entity_poly.entity_id
_entity_poly.type
_entity_poly.pdbx_seq_one_letter_code
_entity_poly.pdbx_strand_id
1 'polypeptide(L)'
;MKNIMKMGVMTLISIFVLFACSPQENSDYALGVMPTVDQLDFSTTPTTAKANVIDLKNTSKIVGVATWDLGNDAKGKGESISASYPFKGTYSVIMTLYTTGGSVSITKTITIANDDMSLLNTPMYNSLTGGASNLAGKTWVFDQFHDGHFGVGPVADASPSWWSCPAEGKTKTCLYSQEFTFTQVGVKFVWKNNGSVYSNENGRAALAALGYATSVAPPDGDFDIAYVPKAAYTFALNETAKTITLSGSAFLGHYAGTSTYQILKITDDELYLKAASTVEAGNGWWYRLIPKEKNVKPIVIIPLKATPLSEDFESSTPKVSFASEDMGTLTNSLYSNPAPLGANTSAKVFLYQKSGGFYSNVSFTASGYKFDLAEQNKVTIKVFIPSYNDFTTSFATAGSWVSNDKLKSQVAVKLQDSSLAGNAYTTQTEIIKTDLAKDKWIDLTFDFSGVSTRLDYDKIVIQFGAEGHAAPGIFFFDDFNFKK
;
A
#
# COMPACT_ATOMS: atom_id res chain seq x y z
N MET A 1 51.71 -1.76 57.51
CA MET A 1 52.16 -0.74 56.51
C MET A 1 51.26 -0.67 55.25
N LYS A 2 50.70 -1.73 54.72
CA LYS A 2 49.83 -1.67 53.48
C LYS A 2 48.51 -0.93 53.66
N ASN A 3 47.90 -0.90 54.84
CA ASN A 3 46.58 -0.27 55.05
C ASN A 3 46.67 1.23 55.31
N ILE A 4 47.81 1.72 55.84
CA ILE A 4 48.04 3.15 56.09
C ILE A 4 48.31 3.89 54.74
N MET A 5 48.97 3.21 53.80
CA MET A 5 49.23 3.78 52.47
C MET A 5 47.97 3.86 51.58
N LYS A 6 46.98 2.95 51.76
CA LYS A 6 45.69 3.03 51.07
C LYS A 6 44.79 4.16 51.61
N MET A 7 44.85 4.45 52.90
CA MET A 7 44.09 5.52 53.53
C MET A 7 44.66 6.91 53.15
N GLY A 8 46.03 7.05 53.09
CA GLY A 8 46.68 8.27 52.67
C GLY A 8 46.39 8.64 51.18
N VAL A 9 46.34 7.65 50.27
CA VAL A 9 46.02 7.86 48.84
C VAL A 9 44.55 8.22 48.66
N MET A 10 43.66 7.62 49.44
CA MET A 10 42.22 7.91 49.36
C MET A 10 41.90 9.32 49.91
N THR A 11 42.60 9.78 50.94
CA THR A 11 42.43 11.12 51.49
C THR A 11 43.05 12.19 50.58
N LEU A 12 44.15 11.89 49.86
CA LEU A 12 44.73 12.81 48.87
C LEU A 12 43.84 12.97 47.62
N ILE A 13 43.19 11.89 47.17
CA ILE A 13 42.23 11.92 46.05
C ILE A 13 40.96 12.69 46.45
N SER A 14 40.49 12.55 47.69
CA SER A 14 39.31 13.29 48.19
C SER A 14 39.58 14.80 48.30
N ILE A 15 40.84 15.23 48.61
CA ILE A 15 41.21 16.63 48.69
C ILE A 15 41.33 17.26 47.29
N PHE A 16 41.76 16.47 46.27
CA PHE A 16 41.83 16.99 44.88
C PHE A 16 40.44 17.16 44.23
N VAL A 17 39.45 16.39 44.64
CA VAL A 17 38.07 16.53 44.10
C VAL A 17 37.37 17.78 44.68
N LEU A 18 37.76 18.24 45.86
CA LEU A 18 37.14 19.43 46.45
C LEU A 18 37.64 20.77 45.87
N PHE A 19 38.77 20.76 45.14
CA PHE A 19 39.26 21.95 44.44
C PHE A 19 38.78 22.07 42.97
N ALA A 20 38.06 21.06 42.44
CA ALA A 20 37.60 21.04 41.05
C ALA A 20 36.27 21.75 40.81
N CYS A 21 35.61 22.26 41.85
CA CYS A 21 34.35 22.99 41.76
C CYS A 21 34.45 24.35 42.52
N SER A 22 35.37 25.21 42.16
CA SER A 22 35.12 26.63 42.35
C SER A 22 34.32 27.09 41.11
N PRO A 23 33.11 27.60 41.28
CA PRO A 23 32.46 28.32 40.19
C PRO A 23 33.39 29.46 39.78
N GLN A 24 33.77 29.47 38.53
CA GLN A 24 34.49 30.61 37.97
C GLN A 24 33.48 31.75 37.93
N GLU A 25 33.44 32.54 39.00
CA GLU A 25 32.68 33.78 38.99
C GLU A 25 33.41 34.72 38.02
N ASN A 26 32.96 34.70 36.76
CA ASN A 26 33.37 35.70 35.79
C ASN A 26 32.61 36.98 36.16
N SER A 27 33.23 37.78 37.00
CA SER A 27 32.73 39.11 37.45
C SER A 27 32.59 40.12 36.30
N ASP A 28 33.00 39.75 35.08
CA ASP A 28 32.96 40.62 33.90
C ASP A 28 31.64 40.55 33.10
N TYR A 29 30.68 39.67 33.47
CA TYR A 29 29.35 39.66 32.91
C TYR A 29 28.33 40.37 33.82
N ALA A 30 28.48 41.67 33.95
CA ALA A 30 27.40 42.49 34.49
C ALA A 30 26.20 42.38 33.55
N LEU A 31 25.08 41.82 34.04
CA LEU A 31 23.83 41.88 33.31
C LEU A 31 23.51 43.35 33.02
N GLY A 32 23.13 43.65 31.78
CA GLY A 32 22.67 44.97 31.41
C GLY A 32 21.44 45.38 32.18
N VAL A 33 21.02 46.62 32.06
CA VAL A 33 19.77 47.09 32.65
C VAL A 33 18.59 46.36 31.97
N MET A 34 17.65 45.89 32.77
CA MET A 34 16.46 45.21 32.25
C MET A 34 15.66 46.17 31.36
N PRO A 35 15.33 45.78 30.12
CA PRO A 35 14.60 46.64 29.22
C PRO A 35 13.16 46.82 29.69
N THR A 36 12.55 47.97 29.35
CA THR A 36 11.16 48.30 29.66
C THR A 36 10.34 48.48 28.37
N VAL A 37 9.01 48.29 28.43
CA VAL A 37 8.14 48.29 27.24
C VAL A 37 8.10 49.66 26.55
N ASP A 38 8.31 50.76 27.26
CA ASP A 38 8.33 52.12 26.72
C ASP A 38 9.57 52.42 25.86
N GLN A 39 10.57 51.58 25.94
CA GLN A 39 11.79 51.64 25.10
C GLN A 39 11.64 50.91 23.79
N LEU A 40 10.57 50.09 23.65
CA LEU A 40 10.29 49.28 22.47
C LEU A 40 9.32 50.00 21.55
N ASP A 41 9.59 49.86 20.25
CA ASP A 41 8.66 50.25 19.20
C ASP A 41 8.99 49.51 17.91
N PHE A 42 8.01 49.36 17.02
CA PHE A 42 8.23 48.90 15.66
C PHE A 42 7.24 49.53 14.68
N SER A 43 7.67 49.73 13.44
CA SER A 43 6.83 50.20 12.36
C SER A 43 6.16 49.05 11.65
N THR A 44 4.98 49.34 11.09
CA THR A 44 4.19 48.42 10.25
C THR A 44 3.83 49.16 8.96
N THR A 45 4.39 48.77 7.83
CA THR A 45 4.20 49.48 6.55
C THR A 45 3.79 48.48 5.48
N PRO A 46 2.59 48.61 4.86
CA PRO A 46 2.27 47.83 3.67
C PRO A 46 3.28 48.01 2.56
N THR A 47 3.65 46.94 1.88
CA THR A 47 4.53 47.06 0.70
C THR A 47 3.80 47.73 -0.46
N THR A 48 4.54 48.45 -1.30
CA THR A 48 3.95 49.07 -2.50
C THR A 48 3.45 48.09 -3.53
N ALA A 49 3.98 46.86 -3.53
CA ALA A 49 3.60 45.85 -4.49
C ALA A 49 2.33 45.07 -4.04
N LYS A 50 2.12 44.91 -2.73
CA LYS A 50 0.99 44.13 -2.19
C LYS A 50 0.57 44.68 -0.83
N ALA A 51 -0.66 45.18 -0.74
CA ALA A 51 -1.20 45.78 0.48
C ALA A 51 -1.27 44.80 1.68
N ASN A 52 -1.38 43.51 1.40
CA ASN A 52 -1.46 42.45 2.42
C ASN A 52 -0.07 41.88 2.82
N VAL A 53 1.01 42.44 2.29
CA VAL A 53 2.38 42.17 2.75
C VAL A 53 2.87 43.36 3.51
N ILE A 54 3.13 43.16 4.80
CA ILE A 54 3.48 44.23 5.73
C ILE A 54 4.96 44.11 6.12
N ASP A 55 5.73 45.14 5.84
CA ASP A 55 7.08 45.26 6.36
C ASP A 55 7.04 45.72 7.80
N LEU A 56 7.70 44.94 8.67
CA LEU A 56 7.86 45.18 10.09
C LEU A 56 9.31 45.54 10.32
N LYS A 57 9.57 46.63 11.05
CA LYS A 57 10.91 47.07 11.36
C LYS A 57 11.00 47.48 12.82
N ASN A 58 11.99 46.91 13.55
CA ASN A 58 12.31 47.35 14.90
C ASN A 58 12.73 48.81 14.87
N THR A 59 12.10 49.67 15.68
CA THR A 59 12.40 51.08 15.86
C THR A 59 12.63 51.41 17.34
N SER A 60 12.94 50.39 18.14
CA SER A 60 13.20 50.51 19.56
C SER A 60 14.38 51.42 19.85
N LYS A 61 14.37 52.10 21.00
CA LYS A 61 15.40 53.02 21.46
C LYS A 61 16.64 52.32 22.04
N ILE A 62 16.58 51.01 22.20
CA ILE A 62 17.62 50.17 22.75
C ILE A 62 18.06 49.08 21.77
N VAL A 63 19.32 48.64 21.91
CA VAL A 63 19.91 47.61 21.03
C VAL A 63 19.61 46.24 21.62
N GLY A 64 19.21 45.31 20.75
CA GLY A 64 18.92 43.93 21.11
C GLY A 64 18.68 43.05 19.90
N VAL A 65 18.32 41.80 20.12
CA VAL A 65 17.94 40.87 19.07
C VAL A 65 16.42 40.76 19.03
N ALA A 66 15.80 41.23 17.96
CA ALA A 66 14.37 41.16 17.78
C ALA A 66 13.92 39.78 17.27
N THR A 67 12.86 39.22 17.89
CA THR A 67 12.09 38.08 17.40
C THR A 67 10.65 38.47 17.27
N TRP A 68 9.95 37.84 16.34
CA TRP A 68 8.60 38.20 15.93
C TRP A 68 7.65 37.02 15.99
N ASP A 69 6.49 37.22 16.56
CA ASP A 69 5.29 36.42 16.31
C ASP A 69 4.36 37.29 15.47
N LEU A 70 4.02 36.79 14.28
CA LEU A 70 3.33 37.62 13.28
C LEU A 70 1.81 37.55 13.40
N GLY A 71 1.28 36.78 14.37
CA GLY A 71 -0.15 36.62 14.61
C GLY A 71 -0.90 35.82 13.54
N ASN A 72 -0.16 35.16 12.65
CA ASN A 72 -0.66 34.30 11.58
C ASN A 72 0.06 32.94 11.57
N ASP A 73 0.47 32.45 12.75
CA ASP A 73 1.26 31.25 13.01
C ASP A 73 2.70 31.30 12.50
N ALA A 74 3.08 32.35 11.76
CA ALA A 74 4.46 32.54 11.35
C ALA A 74 5.27 33.32 12.39
N LYS A 75 6.57 33.01 12.46
CA LYS A 75 7.53 33.66 13.36
C LYS A 75 8.77 34.10 12.60
N GLY A 76 9.49 35.04 13.13
CA GLY A 76 10.71 35.52 12.51
C GLY A 76 11.73 36.08 13.49
N LYS A 77 12.91 36.44 12.96
CA LYS A 77 13.99 37.03 13.73
C LYS A 77 14.73 38.08 12.88
N GLY A 78 15.17 39.13 13.50
CA GLY A 78 15.95 40.20 12.86
C GLY A 78 15.31 41.56 13.02
N GLU A 79 16.08 42.61 12.64
CA GLU A 79 15.67 44.01 12.74
C GLU A 79 14.51 44.37 11.81
N SER A 80 14.34 43.65 10.72
CA SER A 80 13.26 43.82 9.78
C SER A 80 12.80 42.47 9.25
N ILE A 81 11.50 42.36 9.02
CA ILE A 81 10.87 41.16 8.45
C ILE A 81 9.62 41.58 7.68
N SER A 82 9.30 40.86 6.59
CA SER A 82 8.04 41.03 5.88
C SER A 82 7.06 39.90 6.26
N ALA A 83 5.82 40.27 6.58
CA ALA A 83 4.75 39.34 6.94
C ALA A 83 3.65 39.36 5.87
N SER A 84 3.22 38.19 5.43
CA SER A 84 2.14 38.02 4.43
C SER A 84 0.84 37.62 5.12
N TYR A 85 -0.26 38.32 4.81
CA TYR A 85 -1.60 38.08 5.35
C TYR A 85 -2.60 37.84 4.22
N PRO A 86 -2.75 36.59 3.75
CA PRO A 86 -3.64 36.30 2.59
C PRO A 86 -5.10 36.62 2.87
N PHE A 87 -5.54 36.58 4.13
CA PHE A 87 -6.93 36.76 4.52
C PHE A 87 -7.15 38.08 5.21
N LYS A 88 -8.32 38.69 4.98
CA LYS A 88 -8.81 39.82 5.78
C LYS A 88 -8.93 39.41 7.25
N GLY A 89 -8.60 40.31 8.12
CA GLY A 89 -8.67 40.04 9.56
C GLY A 89 -7.86 41.04 10.37
N THR A 90 -7.85 40.82 11.66
CA THR A 90 -7.06 41.57 12.63
C THR A 90 -6.02 40.64 13.24
N TYR A 91 -4.75 41.00 13.10
CA TYR A 91 -3.62 40.19 13.52
C TYR A 91 -2.84 40.90 14.61
N SER A 92 -2.54 40.17 15.70
CA SER A 92 -1.73 40.68 16.79
C SER A 92 -0.27 40.30 16.58
N VAL A 93 0.57 41.27 16.20
CA VAL A 93 1.99 41.08 16.01
C VAL A 93 2.71 41.38 17.30
N ILE A 94 3.56 40.45 17.77
CA ILE A 94 4.36 40.57 18.96
C ILE A 94 5.83 40.62 18.57
N MET A 95 6.53 41.71 18.94
CA MET A 95 7.96 41.78 18.87
C MET A 95 8.56 41.60 20.26
N THR A 96 9.46 40.65 20.42
CA THR A 96 10.25 40.45 21.66
C THR A 96 11.68 40.82 21.39
N LEU A 97 12.20 41.78 22.17
CA LEU A 97 13.59 42.22 22.09
C LEU A 97 14.39 41.60 23.22
N TYR A 98 15.44 40.90 22.86
CA TYR A 98 16.41 40.28 23.80
C TYR A 98 17.63 41.17 23.91
N THR A 99 17.98 41.60 25.12
CA THR A 99 19.12 42.41 25.44
C THR A 99 20.03 41.68 26.43
N THR A 100 21.20 42.23 26.78
CA THR A 100 22.06 41.71 27.84
C THR A 100 21.42 41.78 29.24
N GLY A 101 20.40 42.63 29.43
CA GLY A 101 19.67 42.79 30.69
C GLY A 101 18.38 41.95 30.80
N GLY A 102 17.99 41.23 29.76
CA GLY A 102 16.75 40.44 29.73
C GLY A 102 15.96 40.65 28.46
N SER A 103 14.67 40.27 28.46
CA SER A 103 13.79 40.44 27.33
C SER A 103 12.50 41.16 27.70
N VAL A 104 11.92 41.86 26.73
CA VAL A 104 10.63 42.52 26.86
C VAL A 104 9.89 42.43 25.52
N SER A 105 8.57 42.44 25.57
CA SER A 105 7.74 42.32 24.36
C SER A 105 6.78 43.51 24.23
N ILE A 106 6.50 43.88 22.97
CA ILE A 106 5.43 44.83 22.60
C ILE A 106 4.53 44.20 21.56
N THR A 107 3.24 44.51 21.66
CA THR A 107 2.23 44.03 20.72
C THR A 107 1.63 45.20 19.94
N LYS A 108 1.50 45.07 18.62
CA LYS A 108 0.71 45.94 17.77
C LYS A 108 -0.29 45.15 16.96
N THR A 109 -1.44 45.75 16.65
CA THR A 109 -2.49 45.16 15.84
C THR A 109 -2.38 45.66 14.41
N ILE A 110 -2.47 44.71 13.44
CA ILE A 110 -2.54 45.00 12.00
C ILE A 110 -3.91 44.59 11.51
N THR A 111 -4.58 45.47 10.77
CA THR A 111 -5.87 45.17 10.15
C THR A 111 -5.70 45.04 8.65
N ILE A 112 -6.07 43.88 8.10
CA ILE A 112 -6.11 43.58 6.68
C ILE A 112 -7.56 43.67 6.20
N ALA A 113 -7.80 44.58 5.26
CA ALA A 113 -9.17 44.91 4.83
C ALA A 113 -9.77 43.90 3.86
N ASN A 114 -8.98 43.31 2.98
CA ASN A 114 -9.41 42.41 1.90
C ASN A 114 -8.55 41.15 1.83
N ASP A 115 -9.14 40.04 1.33
CA ASP A 115 -8.38 38.84 1.00
C ASP A 115 -7.47 39.06 -0.22
N ASP A 116 -6.25 38.53 -0.19
CA ASP A 116 -5.36 38.44 -1.37
C ASP A 116 -4.90 36.98 -1.59
N MET A 117 -5.71 36.23 -2.37
CA MET A 117 -5.44 34.83 -2.69
C MET A 117 -4.14 34.63 -3.49
N SER A 118 -3.58 35.70 -4.10
CA SER A 118 -2.31 35.61 -4.81
C SER A 118 -1.12 35.32 -3.88
N LEU A 119 -1.30 35.56 -2.58
CA LEU A 119 -0.31 35.24 -1.54
C LEU A 119 -0.27 33.73 -1.19
N LEU A 120 -1.27 32.97 -1.61
CA LEU A 120 -1.32 31.51 -1.47
C LEU A 120 -0.69 30.80 -2.67
N ASN A 121 -0.12 31.53 -3.65
CA ASN A 121 0.55 30.92 -4.79
C ASN A 121 1.94 30.37 -4.40
N THR A 122 1.94 29.37 -3.51
CA THR A 122 3.11 28.65 -3.07
C THR A 122 3.12 27.24 -3.65
N PRO A 123 4.29 26.57 -3.72
CA PRO A 123 4.34 25.20 -4.24
C PRO A 123 3.39 24.25 -3.51
N MET A 124 3.26 24.37 -2.18
CA MET A 124 2.44 23.48 -1.38
C MET A 124 0.92 23.69 -1.64
N TYR A 125 0.47 24.95 -1.70
CA TYR A 125 -0.91 25.27 -2.10
C TYR A 125 -1.22 24.83 -3.53
N ASN A 126 -0.29 25.05 -4.46
CA ASN A 126 -0.46 24.65 -5.85
C ASN A 126 -0.56 23.13 -6.01
N SER A 127 0.31 22.37 -5.36
CA SER A 127 0.24 20.91 -5.40
C SER A 127 -1.07 20.37 -4.79
N LEU A 128 -1.55 20.98 -3.67
CA LEU A 128 -2.79 20.55 -3.02
C LEU A 128 -4.04 20.84 -3.86
N THR A 129 -4.12 22.03 -4.51
CA THR A 129 -5.35 22.55 -5.11
C THR A 129 -5.35 22.56 -6.63
N GLY A 130 -4.19 22.38 -7.27
CA GLY A 130 -3.99 22.60 -8.71
C GLY A 130 -3.80 24.09 -9.07
N GLY A 131 -3.60 24.96 -8.06
CA GLY A 131 -3.35 26.38 -8.21
C GLY A 131 -4.60 27.24 -8.35
N ALA A 132 -4.41 28.57 -8.30
CA ALA A 132 -5.50 29.57 -8.28
C ALA A 132 -6.36 29.59 -9.55
N SER A 133 -5.82 29.18 -10.69
CA SER A 133 -6.56 29.08 -11.96
C SER A 133 -7.48 27.86 -12.03
N ASN A 134 -7.24 26.85 -11.21
CA ASN A 134 -8.08 25.66 -11.14
C ASN A 134 -9.31 25.93 -10.23
N LEU A 135 -10.33 26.55 -10.79
CA LEU A 135 -11.56 26.91 -10.08
C LEU A 135 -12.39 25.69 -9.66
N ALA A 136 -12.23 24.56 -10.33
CA ALA A 136 -12.87 23.29 -9.96
C ALA A 136 -12.21 22.63 -8.73
N GLY A 137 -10.95 22.99 -8.46
CA GLY A 137 -10.12 22.39 -7.44
C GLY A 137 -9.53 21.05 -7.88
N LYS A 138 -8.67 20.49 -7.05
CA LYS A 138 -8.04 19.19 -7.25
C LYS A 138 -8.65 18.16 -6.32
N THR A 139 -9.11 17.06 -6.91
CA THR A 139 -9.73 15.97 -6.16
C THR A 139 -8.72 14.88 -5.86
N TRP A 140 -8.60 14.55 -4.58
CA TRP A 140 -7.76 13.50 -4.05
C TRP A 140 -8.60 12.31 -3.61
N VAL A 141 -8.09 11.10 -3.82
CA VAL A 141 -8.68 9.83 -3.38
C VAL A 141 -7.61 8.94 -2.78
N PHE A 142 -8.00 7.92 -2.01
CA PHE A 142 -7.03 6.92 -1.55
C PHE A 142 -6.36 6.24 -2.75
N ASP A 143 -5.05 6.00 -2.65
CA ASP A 143 -4.24 5.29 -3.66
C ASP A 143 -4.55 3.79 -3.62
N GLN A 144 -5.76 3.44 -4.07
CA GLN A 144 -6.37 2.13 -3.92
C GLN A 144 -5.53 0.97 -4.46
N PHE A 145 -4.79 1.22 -5.55
CA PHE A 145 -4.14 0.16 -6.32
C PHE A 145 -2.66 -0.07 -5.96
N HIS A 146 -2.15 0.63 -4.94
CA HIS A 146 -0.78 0.45 -4.46
C HIS A 146 -0.75 0.15 -2.96
N ASP A 147 0.23 -0.68 -2.55
CA ASP A 147 0.43 -1.03 -1.16
C ASP A 147 0.75 0.20 -0.29
N GLY A 148 0.33 0.20 0.96
CA GLY A 148 0.67 1.22 1.94
C GLY A 148 -0.11 2.52 1.83
N HIS A 149 -1.24 2.53 1.15
CA HIS A 149 -2.07 3.72 1.00
C HIS A 149 -2.88 4.08 2.26
N PHE A 150 -3.01 3.15 3.20
CA PHE A 150 -3.64 3.34 4.51
C PHE A 150 -2.93 2.48 5.54
N GLY A 151 -2.83 2.92 6.79
CA GLY A 151 -2.16 2.12 7.80
C GLY A 151 -2.19 2.73 9.18
N VAL A 152 -1.76 1.94 10.18
CA VAL A 152 -1.77 2.31 11.60
C VAL A 152 -0.47 1.87 12.28
N GLY A 153 -0.05 2.63 13.27
CA GLY A 153 1.11 2.37 14.11
C GLY A 153 1.20 3.37 15.26
N PRO A 154 2.26 3.30 16.09
CA PRO A 154 2.52 4.34 17.10
C PRO A 154 2.65 5.71 16.45
N VAL A 155 2.03 6.74 17.04
CA VAL A 155 2.04 8.10 16.49
C VAL A 155 3.46 8.68 16.35
N ALA A 156 4.41 8.19 17.13
CA ALA A 156 5.82 8.60 17.08
C ALA A 156 6.57 8.05 15.87
N ASP A 157 6.05 7.00 15.22
CA ASP A 157 6.72 6.34 14.10
C ASP A 157 6.67 7.20 12.83
N ALA A 158 7.65 6.98 11.96
CA ALA A 158 7.72 7.66 10.66
C ALA A 158 6.75 7.06 9.61
N SER A 159 6.34 5.80 9.79
CA SER A 159 5.46 5.03 8.90
C SER A 159 4.59 4.07 9.70
N PRO A 160 3.50 3.53 9.12
CA PRO A 160 2.65 2.56 9.82
C PRO A 160 3.40 1.25 10.07
N SER A 161 3.71 0.96 11.35
CA SER A 161 4.52 -0.20 11.75
C SER A 161 3.69 -1.39 12.23
N TRP A 162 2.42 -1.19 12.59
CA TRP A 162 1.55 -2.30 13.03
C TRP A 162 0.81 -2.96 11.88
N TRP A 163 0.28 -2.16 10.99
CA TRP A 163 -0.43 -2.64 9.80
C TRP A 163 -0.39 -1.62 8.67
N SER A 164 -0.22 -2.13 7.47
CA SER A 164 -0.20 -1.36 6.22
C SER A 164 -1.12 -2.05 5.22
N CYS A 165 -2.03 -1.30 4.64
CA CYS A 165 -3.06 -1.81 3.72
C CYS A 165 -2.42 -2.27 2.41
N PRO A 166 -2.63 -3.53 1.98
CA PRO A 166 -2.23 -3.96 0.65
C PRO A 166 -3.10 -3.31 -0.42
N ALA A 167 -2.63 -3.32 -1.66
CA ALA A 167 -3.42 -2.86 -2.80
C ALA A 167 -4.81 -3.50 -2.79
N GLU A 168 -5.85 -2.70 -3.02
CA GLU A 168 -7.26 -3.13 -3.01
C GLU A 168 -7.74 -3.75 -1.68
N GLY A 169 -6.97 -3.66 -0.59
CA GLY A 169 -7.25 -4.33 0.69
C GLY A 169 -8.54 -3.87 1.40
N LYS A 170 -9.15 -2.77 0.98
CA LYS A 170 -10.40 -2.22 1.54
C LYS A 170 -11.53 -2.07 0.51
N THR A 171 -11.53 -2.88 -0.56
CA THR A 171 -12.53 -2.83 -1.63
C THR A 171 -13.96 -3.10 -1.17
N LYS A 172 -14.14 -3.80 -0.05
CA LYS A 172 -15.45 -4.11 0.52
C LYS A 172 -15.95 -3.06 1.51
N THR A 173 -15.27 -1.93 1.62
CA THR A 173 -15.58 -0.84 2.56
C THR A 173 -15.83 0.47 1.81
N CYS A 174 -16.39 1.47 2.51
CA CYS A 174 -16.58 2.80 1.96
C CYS A 174 -15.30 3.64 1.84
N LEU A 175 -14.12 3.11 2.25
CA LEU A 175 -12.87 3.87 2.24
C LEU A 175 -12.53 4.40 0.83
N TYR A 176 -12.73 3.59 -0.20
CA TYR A 176 -12.41 3.98 -1.58
C TYR A 176 -13.50 4.80 -2.28
N SER A 177 -14.64 5.04 -1.63
CA SER A 177 -15.67 5.95 -2.14
C SER A 177 -15.47 7.40 -1.71
N GLN A 178 -14.41 7.68 -0.95
CA GLN A 178 -14.11 8.99 -0.41
C GLN A 178 -13.42 9.87 -1.46
N GLU A 179 -13.95 11.06 -1.70
CA GLU A 179 -13.35 12.06 -2.61
C GLU A 179 -13.17 13.38 -1.87
N PHE A 180 -11.98 13.96 -1.95
CA PHE A 180 -11.57 15.18 -1.24
C PHE A 180 -11.12 16.25 -2.22
N THR A 181 -11.94 17.26 -2.46
CA THR A 181 -11.62 18.34 -3.41
C THR A 181 -11.18 19.58 -2.67
N PHE A 182 -9.97 20.05 -2.97
CA PHE A 182 -9.39 21.28 -2.42
C PHE A 182 -9.35 22.34 -3.52
N THR A 183 -9.90 23.54 -3.22
CA THR A 183 -9.90 24.69 -4.13
C THR A 183 -9.18 25.85 -3.46
N GLN A 184 -8.20 26.46 -4.13
CA GLN A 184 -7.42 27.56 -3.56
C GLN A 184 -8.27 28.81 -3.35
N VAL A 185 -9.12 29.17 -4.32
CA VAL A 185 -10.01 30.31 -4.21
C VAL A 185 -11.07 30.05 -3.14
N GLY A 186 -11.02 30.84 -2.07
CA GLY A 186 -11.86 30.69 -0.89
C GLY A 186 -11.47 29.54 0.02
N VAL A 187 -10.30 28.93 -0.16
CA VAL A 187 -9.76 27.78 0.61
C VAL A 187 -10.83 26.73 0.91
N LYS A 188 -11.57 26.34 -0.14
CA LYS A 188 -12.73 25.46 -0.02
C LYS A 188 -12.29 24.00 0.02
N PHE A 189 -12.98 23.23 0.85
CA PHE A 189 -12.87 21.79 0.92
C PHE A 189 -14.24 21.15 0.69
N VAL A 190 -14.36 20.32 -0.33
CA VAL A 190 -15.56 19.57 -0.65
C VAL A 190 -15.27 18.09 -0.46
N TRP A 191 -16.11 17.44 0.32
CA TRP A 191 -15.99 16.01 0.64
C TRP A 191 -17.21 15.25 0.15
N LYS A 192 -16.98 14.24 -0.71
CA LYS A 192 -17.99 13.28 -1.13
C LYS A 192 -17.63 11.90 -0.56
N ASN A 193 -18.63 11.21 -0.01
CA ASN A 193 -18.42 9.95 0.70
C ASN A 193 -19.50 8.87 0.44
N ASN A 194 -20.37 9.07 -0.53
CA ASN A 194 -21.50 8.18 -0.83
C ASN A 194 -22.34 7.80 0.43
N GLY A 195 -22.41 8.69 1.41
CA GLY A 195 -23.24 8.55 2.62
C GLY A 195 -22.60 7.76 3.77
N SER A 196 -21.35 7.32 3.65
CA SER A 196 -20.67 6.55 4.69
C SER A 196 -19.23 6.99 4.91
N VAL A 197 -18.73 6.76 6.13
CA VAL A 197 -17.32 6.90 6.51
C VAL A 197 -16.81 5.62 7.14
N TYR A 198 -15.52 5.39 7.01
CA TYR A 198 -14.83 4.22 7.52
C TYR A 198 -14.30 4.48 8.94
N SER A 199 -14.36 3.50 9.82
CA SER A 199 -13.73 3.57 11.14
C SER A 199 -13.50 2.19 11.76
N ASN A 200 -12.54 2.11 12.68
CA ASN A 200 -12.42 0.99 13.58
C ASN A 200 -13.40 1.09 14.76
N GLU A 201 -13.35 0.14 15.69
CA GLU A 201 -14.26 0.07 16.84
C GLU A 201 -14.23 1.34 17.72
N ASN A 202 -13.05 1.90 18.00
CA ASN A 202 -12.93 3.08 18.85
C ASN A 202 -13.51 4.33 18.20
N GLY A 203 -13.25 4.52 16.91
CA GLY A 203 -13.85 5.61 16.15
C GLY A 203 -15.35 5.44 15.94
N ARG A 204 -15.83 4.20 15.76
CA ARG A 204 -17.24 3.86 15.73
C ARG A 204 -17.94 4.27 17.04
N ALA A 205 -17.36 3.88 18.18
CA ALA A 205 -17.90 4.24 19.50
C ALA A 205 -17.95 5.76 19.71
N ALA A 206 -16.91 6.48 19.28
CA ALA A 206 -16.87 7.92 19.38
C ALA A 206 -17.90 8.61 18.47
N LEU A 207 -18.10 8.12 17.23
CA LEU A 207 -19.14 8.63 16.34
C LEU A 207 -20.54 8.31 16.87
N ALA A 208 -20.77 7.15 17.49
CA ALA A 208 -22.01 6.79 18.14
C ALA A 208 -22.34 7.75 19.32
N ALA A 209 -21.32 8.14 20.10
CA ALA A 209 -21.48 9.14 21.17
C ALA A 209 -21.86 10.54 20.64
N LEU A 210 -21.53 10.84 19.37
CA LEU A 210 -21.95 12.06 18.67
C LEU A 210 -23.33 11.94 17.99
N GLY A 211 -24.00 10.79 18.15
CA GLY A 211 -25.35 10.55 17.61
C GLY A 211 -25.40 9.94 16.21
N TYR A 212 -24.28 9.48 15.65
CA TYR A 212 -24.27 8.78 14.36
C TYR A 212 -24.69 7.32 14.54
N ALA A 213 -25.56 6.84 13.64
CA ALA A 213 -26.00 5.45 13.66
C ALA A 213 -24.83 4.49 13.31
N THR A 214 -24.68 3.43 14.09
CA THR A 214 -23.72 2.38 13.78
C THR A 214 -24.25 1.50 12.66
N SER A 215 -23.46 1.31 11.60
CA SER A 215 -23.77 0.36 10.54
C SER A 215 -23.21 -1.02 10.85
N VAL A 216 -23.53 -1.98 9.98
CA VAL A 216 -23.05 -3.35 10.07
C VAL A 216 -21.54 -3.38 9.83
N ALA A 217 -20.81 -4.18 10.60
CA ALA A 217 -19.39 -4.42 10.36
C ALA A 217 -19.16 -5.01 8.96
N PRO A 218 -18.32 -4.41 8.15
CA PRO A 218 -17.86 -5.09 6.93
C PRO A 218 -17.06 -6.35 7.28
N PRO A 219 -16.85 -7.25 6.32
CA PRO A 219 -16.16 -8.53 6.55
C PRO A 219 -14.76 -8.43 7.16
N ASP A 220 -14.13 -7.25 7.10
CA ASP A 220 -12.75 -7.00 7.55
C ASP A 220 -12.64 -6.60 9.04
N GLY A 221 -13.74 -6.64 9.80
CA GLY A 221 -13.74 -6.33 11.25
C GLY A 221 -13.80 -4.86 11.62
N ASP A 222 -13.79 -3.94 10.65
CA ASP A 222 -14.00 -2.50 10.82
C ASP A 222 -15.43 -2.09 10.39
N PHE A 223 -15.74 -0.81 10.35
CA PHE A 223 -17.13 -0.35 10.21
C PHE A 223 -17.29 0.72 9.14
N ASP A 224 -18.33 0.57 8.31
CA ASP A 224 -18.89 1.64 7.50
C ASP A 224 -20.03 2.29 8.29
N ILE A 225 -19.92 3.58 8.57
CA ILE A 225 -20.84 4.33 9.42
C ILE A 225 -21.58 5.35 8.57
N ALA A 226 -22.92 5.37 8.67
CA ALA A 226 -23.72 6.36 7.96
C ALA A 226 -23.32 7.79 8.39
N TYR A 227 -22.85 8.58 7.43
CA TYR A 227 -22.36 9.94 7.67
C TYR A 227 -22.56 10.79 6.42
N VAL A 228 -23.18 11.94 6.59
CA VAL A 228 -23.38 12.90 5.50
C VAL A 228 -22.54 14.14 5.79
N PRO A 229 -21.52 14.45 4.98
CA PRO A 229 -20.75 15.68 5.12
C PRO A 229 -21.62 16.92 4.95
N LYS A 230 -21.22 18.03 5.57
CA LYS A 230 -21.83 19.33 5.29
C LYS A 230 -21.56 19.76 3.85
N ALA A 231 -22.41 20.63 3.32
CA ALA A 231 -22.27 21.10 1.93
C ALA A 231 -20.98 21.89 1.66
N ALA A 232 -20.40 22.51 2.66
CA ALA A 232 -19.18 23.31 2.53
C ALA A 232 -18.32 23.26 3.80
N TYR A 233 -17.04 23.08 3.56
CA TYR A 233 -15.96 23.21 4.54
C TYR A 233 -14.88 24.13 3.95
N THR A 234 -13.96 24.53 4.82
CA THR A 234 -12.72 25.19 4.45
C THR A 234 -11.52 24.39 4.98
N PHE A 235 -10.33 24.72 4.51
CA PHE A 235 -9.10 24.18 5.05
C PHE A 235 -8.10 25.29 5.37
N ALA A 236 -7.21 25.03 6.32
CA ALA A 236 -6.05 25.85 6.61
C ALA A 236 -4.79 25.02 6.38
N LEU A 237 -3.85 25.55 5.59
CA LEU A 237 -2.57 24.94 5.32
C LEU A 237 -1.48 25.75 6.04
N ASN A 238 -0.81 25.14 7.02
CA ASN A 238 0.34 25.72 7.68
C ASN A 238 1.62 25.13 7.07
N GLU A 239 2.29 25.90 6.21
CA GLU A 239 3.46 25.43 5.48
C GLU A 239 4.69 25.28 6.39
N THR A 240 4.79 26.07 7.45
CA THR A 240 5.89 25.99 8.42
C THR A 240 5.77 24.76 9.30
N ALA A 241 4.57 24.52 9.87
CA ALA A 241 4.27 23.34 10.68
C ALA A 241 4.03 22.09 9.84
N LYS A 242 3.89 22.24 8.51
CA LYS A 242 3.51 21.16 7.58
C LYS A 242 2.24 20.47 8.03
N THR A 243 1.17 21.22 8.26
CA THR A 243 -0.12 20.68 8.66
C THR A 243 -1.25 21.19 7.76
N ILE A 244 -2.27 20.35 7.60
CA ILE A 244 -3.54 20.75 7.02
C ILE A 244 -4.64 20.52 8.06
N THR A 245 -5.49 21.52 8.29
CA THR A 245 -6.61 21.45 9.22
C THR A 245 -7.91 21.71 8.47
N LEU A 246 -8.90 20.85 8.65
CA LEU A 246 -10.21 20.94 8.02
C LEU A 246 -11.19 21.60 8.99
N SER A 247 -12.03 22.53 8.50
CA SER A 247 -13.02 23.21 9.34
C SER A 247 -14.21 22.31 9.69
N GLY A 248 -14.99 22.71 10.68
CA GLY A 248 -16.30 22.10 10.99
C GLY A 248 -16.24 20.62 11.38
N SER A 249 -15.12 20.18 11.96
CA SER A 249 -14.86 18.79 12.35
C SER A 249 -14.87 17.80 11.17
N ALA A 250 -14.57 18.28 9.95
CA ALA A 250 -14.39 17.41 8.80
C ALA A 250 -13.14 16.54 8.95
N PHE A 251 -13.14 15.38 8.30
CA PHE A 251 -12.00 14.45 8.30
C PHE A 251 -11.89 13.72 6.96
N LEU A 252 -10.78 13.02 6.74
CA LEU A 252 -10.48 12.38 5.45
C LEU A 252 -11.00 10.93 5.41
N GLY A 253 -12.32 10.75 5.48
CA GLY A 253 -13.02 9.49 5.23
C GLY A 253 -12.87 8.40 6.27
N HIS A 254 -11.78 8.39 7.04
CA HIS A 254 -11.55 7.54 8.21
C HIS A 254 -11.56 8.38 9.48
N TYR A 255 -12.38 7.99 10.45
CA TYR A 255 -12.56 8.76 11.68
C TYR A 255 -11.51 8.39 12.73
N ALA A 256 -10.54 9.27 12.92
CA ALA A 256 -9.52 9.19 13.98
C ALA A 256 -9.71 10.26 15.07
N GLY A 257 -10.89 10.93 15.12
CA GLY A 257 -11.21 11.96 16.11
C GLY A 257 -10.52 13.31 15.88
N THR A 258 -9.79 13.51 14.79
CA THR A 258 -9.06 14.74 14.47
C THR A 258 -9.44 15.27 13.10
N SER A 259 -9.33 16.60 12.94
CA SER A 259 -9.43 17.30 11.65
C SER A 259 -8.09 17.85 11.19
N THR A 260 -6.99 17.60 11.95
CA THR A 260 -5.66 18.10 11.64
C THR A 260 -4.75 16.94 11.26
N TYR A 261 -4.06 17.12 10.15
CA TYR A 261 -3.16 16.11 9.56
C TYR A 261 -1.76 16.70 9.37
N GLN A 262 -0.74 15.97 9.78
CA GLN A 262 0.65 16.27 9.44
C GLN A 262 0.90 15.89 7.98
N ILE A 263 1.48 16.77 7.20
CA ILE A 263 1.89 16.52 5.83
C ILE A 263 3.30 15.91 5.87
N LEU A 264 3.39 14.63 5.52
CA LEU A 264 4.67 13.92 5.41
C LEU A 264 5.29 14.13 4.03
N LYS A 265 4.44 14.18 2.98
CA LYS A 265 4.83 14.48 1.61
C LYS A 265 3.66 15.13 0.88
N ILE A 266 3.96 16.11 0.05
CA ILE A 266 3.02 16.71 -0.91
C ILE A 266 3.74 17.01 -2.21
N THR A 267 3.18 16.52 -3.30
CA THR A 267 3.59 16.78 -4.69
C THR A 267 2.33 16.91 -5.54
N ASP A 268 2.50 17.16 -6.83
CA ASP A 268 1.35 17.17 -7.74
C ASP A 268 0.65 15.82 -7.86
N ASP A 269 1.33 14.72 -7.48
CA ASP A 269 0.87 13.36 -7.68
C ASP A 269 0.60 12.58 -6.39
N GLU A 270 1.04 13.09 -5.24
CA GLU A 270 0.93 12.38 -3.97
C GLU A 270 0.72 13.35 -2.82
N LEU A 271 -0.25 13.04 -1.97
CA LEU A 271 -0.48 13.66 -0.67
C LEU A 271 -0.41 12.58 0.40
N TYR A 272 0.72 12.53 1.14
CA TYR A 272 0.93 11.57 2.20
C TYR A 272 0.82 12.26 3.56
N LEU A 273 -0.14 11.82 4.35
CA LEU A 273 -0.56 12.45 5.59
C LEU A 273 -0.47 11.50 6.78
N LYS A 274 -0.32 12.06 7.97
CA LYS A 274 -0.46 11.35 9.25
C LYS A 274 -1.44 12.09 10.17
N ALA A 275 -2.39 11.37 10.74
CA ALA A 275 -3.27 11.84 11.81
C ALA A 275 -2.85 11.26 13.15
N ALA A 276 -2.70 12.10 14.18
CA ALA A 276 -2.64 11.64 15.57
C ALA A 276 -4.08 11.37 16.03
N SER A 277 -4.39 10.12 16.38
CA SER A 277 -5.72 9.74 16.82
C SER A 277 -6.04 10.37 18.19
N THR A 278 -7.24 10.93 18.32
CA THR A 278 -7.75 11.39 19.61
C THR A 278 -8.75 10.39 20.23
N VAL A 279 -9.17 9.39 19.47
CA VAL A 279 -10.03 8.29 19.94
C VAL A 279 -9.23 7.06 20.34
N GLU A 280 -7.94 7.03 20.01
CA GLU A 280 -6.99 5.96 20.34
C GLU A 280 -5.67 6.61 20.76
N ALA A 281 -5.49 6.80 22.06
CA ALA A 281 -4.29 7.47 22.57
C ALA A 281 -3.00 6.75 22.13
N GLY A 282 -2.06 7.51 21.57
CA GLY A 282 -0.78 6.99 21.10
C GLY A 282 -0.77 6.43 19.68
N ASN A 283 -1.94 6.29 19.03
CA ASN A 283 -2.03 5.79 17.66
C ASN A 283 -1.85 6.91 16.63
N GLY A 284 -1.14 6.61 15.56
CA GLY A 284 -1.07 7.36 14.33
C GLY A 284 -1.76 6.60 13.20
N TRP A 285 -2.45 7.32 12.33
CA TRP A 285 -3.03 6.79 11.10
C TRP A 285 -2.39 7.47 9.90
N TRP A 286 -2.02 6.70 8.89
CA TRP A 286 -1.37 7.19 7.67
C TRP A 286 -2.32 7.06 6.48
N TYR A 287 -2.30 8.09 5.63
CA TYR A 287 -3.17 8.23 4.46
C TYR A 287 -2.31 8.62 3.26
N ARG A 288 -2.24 7.78 2.25
CA ARG A 288 -1.66 8.16 0.97
C ARG A 288 -2.78 8.39 -0.04
N LEU A 289 -2.88 9.62 -0.49
CA LEU A 289 -3.87 10.07 -1.44
C LEU A 289 -3.17 10.44 -2.75
N ILE A 290 -3.85 10.21 -3.86
CA ILE A 290 -3.41 10.59 -5.21
C ILE A 290 -4.53 11.35 -5.91
N PRO A 291 -4.22 12.12 -6.98
CA PRO A 291 -5.25 12.73 -7.82
C PRO A 291 -6.22 11.68 -8.36
N LYS A 292 -7.51 11.98 -8.33
CA LYS A 292 -8.57 11.04 -8.70
C LYS A 292 -8.37 10.43 -10.09
N GLU A 293 -7.93 11.23 -11.05
CA GLU A 293 -7.66 10.82 -12.43
C GLU A 293 -6.49 9.85 -12.58
N LYS A 294 -5.62 9.75 -11.55
CA LYS A 294 -4.50 8.81 -11.49
C LYS A 294 -4.82 7.51 -10.78
N ASN A 295 -5.97 7.43 -10.11
CA ASN A 295 -6.37 6.21 -9.40
C ASN A 295 -6.97 5.20 -10.38
N VAL A 296 -6.13 4.64 -11.23
CA VAL A 296 -6.46 3.62 -12.21
C VAL A 296 -5.69 2.35 -11.91
N LYS A 297 -6.38 1.21 -12.05
CA LYS A 297 -5.75 -0.09 -11.80
C LYS A 297 -4.57 -0.31 -12.77
N PRO A 298 -3.36 -0.59 -12.27
CA PRO A 298 -2.22 -0.89 -13.14
C PRO A 298 -2.52 -2.09 -14.04
N ILE A 299 -2.27 -1.94 -15.33
CA ILE A 299 -2.34 -3.07 -16.26
C ILE A 299 -1.06 -3.87 -16.08
N VAL A 300 -1.19 -5.07 -15.51
CA VAL A 300 -0.08 -6.02 -15.43
C VAL A 300 0.09 -6.66 -16.82
N ILE A 301 1.06 -6.21 -17.57
CA ILE A 301 1.43 -6.85 -18.83
C ILE A 301 2.29 -8.07 -18.50
N ILE A 302 1.69 -9.27 -18.58
CA ILE A 302 2.42 -10.52 -18.45
C ILE A 302 3.07 -10.82 -19.81
N PRO A 303 4.40 -10.90 -19.89
CA PRO A 303 5.09 -11.07 -21.17
C PRO A 303 4.83 -12.47 -21.77
N LEU A 304 4.74 -12.54 -23.09
CA LEU A 304 4.79 -13.80 -23.82
C LEU A 304 6.24 -14.30 -23.88
N LYS A 305 6.44 -15.60 -23.63
CA LYS A 305 7.75 -16.25 -23.73
C LYS A 305 7.61 -17.65 -24.30
N ALA A 306 8.51 -17.98 -25.22
CA ALA A 306 8.71 -19.33 -25.70
C ALA A 306 9.85 -20.01 -24.90
N THR A 307 9.56 -20.36 -23.66
CA THR A 307 10.51 -21.05 -22.77
C THR A 307 10.36 -22.55 -22.93
N PRO A 308 11.33 -23.27 -23.53
CA PRO A 308 11.24 -24.72 -23.68
C PRO A 308 11.14 -25.39 -22.29
N LEU A 309 10.15 -26.24 -22.12
CA LEU A 309 9.96 -27.04 -20.90
C LEU A 309 10.23 -28.51 -21.24
N SER A 310 11.01 -29.18 -20.40
CA SER A 310 11.28 -30.60 -20.54
C SER A 310 11.46 -31.26 -19.17
N GLU A 311 10.87 -32.45 -18.99
CA GLU A 311 11.03 -33.24 -17.76
C GLU A 311 11.10 -34.73 -18.13
N ASP A 312 12.18 -35.36 -17.66
CA ASP A 312 12.49 -36.77 -17.88
C ASP A 312 12.31 -37.65 -16.63
N PHE A 313 11.88 -37.03 -15.52
CA PHE A 313 11.64 -37.66 -14.21
C PHE A 313 12.80 -38.49 -13.63
N GLU A 314 14.01 -38.36 -14.15
CA GLU A 314 15.18 -39.10 -13.65
C GLU A 314 15.83 -38.44 -12.43
N SER A 315 15.54 -37.16 -12.17
CA SER A 315 16.16 -36.36 -11.10
C SER A 315 15.18 -36.07 -9.96
N SER A 316 15.69 -36.11 -8.72
CA SER A 316 14.96 -35.62 -7.53
C SER A 316 14.76 -34.09 -7.54
N THR A 317 15.45 -33.38 -8.42
CA THR A 317 15.26 -31.95 -8.64
C THR A 317 14.60 -31.76 -10.01
N PRO A 318 13.26 -31.70 -10.10
CA PRO A 318 12.56 -31.61 -11.35
C PRO A 318 12.82 -30.28 -12.05
N LYS A 319 12.94 -30.30 -13.36
CA LYS A 319 13.00 -29.11 -14.22
C LYS A 319 11.60 -28.51 -14.42
N VAL A 320 10.56 -29.40 -14.42
CA VAL A 320 9.16 -29.04 -14.49
C VAL A 320 8.43 -29.76 -13.35
N SER A 321 7.90 -29.00 -12.41
CA SER A 321 7.10 -29.54 -11.29
C SER A 321 5.62 -29.52 -11.63
N PHE A 322 4.97 -30.66 -11.54
CA PHE A 322 3.54 -30.80 -11.75
C PHE A 322 2.79 -30.76 -10.41
N ALA A 323 1.85 -29.84 -10.27
CA ALA A 323 0.87 -29.83 -9.18
C ALA A 323 -0.20 -30.90 -9.45
N SER A 324 -0.69 -31.56 -8.40
CA SER A 324 -1.71 -32.60 -8.47
C SER A 324 -3.06 -32.08 -7.96
N GLU A 325 -4.14 -32.38 -8.66
CA GLU A 325 -5.51 -32.06 -8.28
C GLU A 325 -6.38 -33.34 -8.33
N ASP A 326 -7.12 -33.64 -7.27
CA ASP A 326 -7.93 -34.85 -7.12
C ASP A 326 -7.19 -36.18 -7.39
N MET A 327 -5.90 -36.23 -7.05
CA MET A 327 -5.06 -37.39 -7.30
C MET A 327 -4.99 -38.33 -6.10
N GLY A 328 -4.73 -39.60 -6.37
CA GLY A 328 -4.46 -40.61 -5.33
C GLY A 328 -3.06 -40.45 -4.71
N THR A 329 -2.90 -41.03 -3.53
CA THR A 329 -1.68 -40.88 -2.69
C THR A 329 -0.43 -41.56 -3.27
N LEU A 330 -0.58 -42.45 -4.26
CA LEU A 330 0.54 -43.08 -4.97
C LEU A 330 1.12 -42.22 -6.08
N THR A 331 0.48 -41.09 -6.43
CA THR A 331 1.01 -40.17 -7.45
C THR A 331 2.42 -39.73 -7.09
N ASN A 332 3.35 -39.98 -8.01
CA ASN A 332 4.78 -39.80 -7.74
C ASN A 332 5.55 -39.51 -9.02
N SER A 333 6.33 -38.44 -9.03
CA SER A 333 7.16 -38.03 -10.15
C SER A 333 8.48 -38.82 -10.32
N LEU A 334 8.81 -39.72 -9.38
CA LEU A 334 10.04 -40.51 -9.40
C LEU A 334 9.76 -42.02 -9.25
N TYR A 335 8.66 -42.47 -9.80
CA TYR A 335 8.31 -43.90 -9.72
C TYR A 335 9.19 -44.75 -10.63
N SER A 336 9.48 -45.97 -10.22
CA SER A 336 10.24 -46.88 -11.07
C SER A 336 9.47 -47.24 -12.34
N ASN A 337 10.11 -47.18 -13.49
CA ASN A 337 9.46 -47.48 -14.77
C ASN A 337 8.90 -48.93 -14.74
N PRO A 338 7.58 -49.12 -14.93
CA PRO A 338 6.94 -50.44 -14.87
C PRO A 338 7.28 -51.31 -16.06
N ALA A 339 7.78 -50.74 -17.18
CA ALA A 339 8.08 -51.45 -18.39
C ALA A 339 9.24 -50.74 -19.14
N PRO A 340 10.52 -50.85 -18.66
CA PRO A 340 11.66 -50.18 -19.26
C PRO A 340 12.12 -50.88 -20.56
N LEU A 341 11.23 -50.92 -21.56
CA LEU A 341 11.39 -51.63 -22.82
C LEU A 341 10.84 -50.83 -24.00
N GLY A 342 11.34 -51.08 -25.19
CA GLY A 342 10.81 -50.46 -26.41
C GLY A 342 11.05 -48.97 -26.50
N ALA A 343 10.02 -48.18 -26.59
CA ALA A 343 10.10 -46.74 -26.78
C ALA A 343 10.54 -45.97 -25.52
N ASN A 344 10.55 -46.60 -24.31
CA ASN A 344 11.00 -45.99 -23.10
C ASN A 344 11.84 -46.92 -22.23
N THR A 345 13.13 -46.59 -22.09
CA THR A 345 14.10 -47.32 -21.27
C THR A 345 14.56 -46.55 -20.04
N SER A 346 13.88 -45.45 -19.70
CA SER A 346 14.12 -44.62 -18.51
C SER A 346 14.02 -45.46 -17.24
N ALA A 347 14.77 -45.11 -16.21
CA ALA A 347 14.73 -45.80 -14.92
C ALA A 347 13.51 -45.33 -14.10
N LYS A 348 13.13 -44.04 -14.24
CA LYS A 348 12.04 -43.40 -13.54
C LYS A 348 11.02 -42.79 -14.49
N VAL A 349 9.81 -42.66 -14.01
CA VAL A 349 8.66 -42.10 -14.74
C VAL A 349 7.70 -41.41 -13.76
N PHE A 350 6.76 -40.63 -14.27
CA PHE A 350 5.67 -40.12 -13.46
C PHE A 350 4.56 -41.19 -13.33
N LEU A 351 4.24 -41.58 -12.09
CA LEU A 351 3.07 -42.38 -11.79
C LEU A 351 1.86 -41.43 -11.55
N TYR A 352 0.85 -41.58 -12.38
CA TYR A 352 -0.41 -40.87 -12.29
C TYR A 352 -1.49 -41.80 -11.73
N GLN A 353 -1.85 -41.62 -10.44
CA GLN A 353 -2.96 -42.33 -9.83
C GLN A 353 -4.21 -41.47 -9.86
N LYS A 354 -5.12 -41.76 -10.79
CA LYS A 354 -6.46 -41.19 -10.75
C LYS A 354 -7.19 -41.69 -9.51
N SER A 355 -7.70 -40.77 -8.68
CA SER A 355 -8.59 -41.11 -7.56
C SER A 355 -10.04 -41.26 -8.02
N GLY A 356 -10.99 -41.35 -7.08
CA GLY A 356 -12.40 -41.25 -7.35
C GLY A 356 -12.92 -39.85 -7.76
N GLY A 357 -12.03 -38.85 -7.86
CA GLY A 357 -12.40 -37.51 -8.28
C GLY A 357 -12.70 -37.39 -9.76
N PHE A 358 -13.71 -36.59 -10.14
CA PHE A 358 -14.16 -36.43 -11.53
C PHE A 358 -13.11 -35.71 -12.40
N TYR A 359 -12.24 -34.92 -11.81
CA TYR A 359 -11.34 -34.01 -12.52
C TYR A 359 -9.85 -34.26 -12.20
N SER A 360 -9.53 -35.47 -11.71
CA SER A 360 -8.13 -35.83 -11.41
C SER A 360 -7.19 -35.40 -12.53
N ASN A 361 -6.21 -34.59 -12.23
CA ASN A 361 -5.25 -34.09 -13.20
C ASN A 361 -3.90 -33.69 -12.55
N VAL A 362 -2.88 -33.55 -13.38
CA VAL A 362 -1.64 -32.89 -13.01
C VAL A 362 -1.42 -31.68 -13.90
N SER A 363 -0.86 -30.61 -13.35
CA SER A 363 -0.70 -29.36 -14.08
C SER A 363 0.61 -28.65 -13.77
N PHE A 364 1.13 -27.95 -14.78
CA PHE A 364 2.21 -26.99 -14.67
C PHE A 364 1.65 -25.59 -14.95
N THR A 365 2.06 -24.60 -14.15
CA THR A 365 1.70 -23.20 -14.38
C THR A 365 2.97 -22.37 -14.46
N ALA A 366 3.11 -21.60 -15.53
CA ALA A 366 4.22 -20.69 -15.74
C ALA A 366 4.17 -19.52 -14.75
N SER A 367 5.31 -19.16 -14.17
CA SER A 367 5.39 -18.04 -13.25
C SER A 367 5.87 -16.78 -13.97
N GLY A 368 4.99 -15.74 -13.99
CA GLY A 368 5.35 -14.42 -14.52
C GLY A 368 5.47 -14.33 -16.05
N TYR A 369 4.94 -15.29 -16.81
CA TYR A 369 4.82 -15.21 -18.26
C TYR A 369 3.66 -16.06 -18.80
N LYS A 370 3.19 -15.72 -19.99
CA LYS A 370 2.25 -16.52 -20.79
C LYS A 370 3.03 -17.22 -21.90
N PHE A 371 2.51 -18.38 -22.39
CA PHE A 371 3.14 -19.11 -23.47
C PHE A 371 3.03 -18.36 -24.81
N ASP A 372 4.15 -18.19 -25.50
CA ASP A 372 4.16 -17.75 -26.88
C ASP A 372 3.89 -18.94 -27.81
N LEU A 373 2.62 -19.17 -28.13
CA LEU A 373 2.22 -20.29 -28.95
C LEU A 373 2.59 -20.12 -30.43
N ALA A 374 3.00 -18.94 -30.88
CA ALA A 374 3.56 -18.77 -32.22
C ALA A 374 4.92 -19.49 -32.35
N GLU A 375 5.68 -19.52 -31.25
CA GLU A 375 7.01 -20.11 -31.19
C GLU A 375 7.08 -21.44 -30.41
N GLN A 376 6.07 -21.75 -29.54
CA GLN A 376 6.07 -22.92 -28.66
C GLN A 376 4.66 -23.50 -28.57
N ASN A 377 4.34 -24.48 -29.39
CA ASN A 377 2.96 -24.94 -29.55
C ASN A 377 2.79 -26.46 -29.58
N LYS A 378 3.83 -27.26 -29.32
CA LYS A 378 3.72 -28.72 -29.31
C LYS A 378 4.08 -29.29 -27.93
N VAL A 379 3.16 -30.02 -27.33
CA VAL A 379 3.42 -30.87 -26.18
C VAL A 379 3.68 -32.30 -26.67
N THR A 380 4.79 -32.88 -26.25
CA THR A 380 5.10 -34.30 -26.48
C THR A 380 5.27 -35.00 -25.14
N ILE A 381 4.73 -36.19 -25.01
CA ILE A 381 4.90 -37.09 -23.85
C ILE A 381 4.96 -38.53 -24.32
N LYS A 382 5.64 -39.38 -23.56
CA LYS A 382 5.47 -40.83 -23.65
C LYS A 382 4.43 -41.24 -22.64
N VAL A 383 3.53 -42.16 -23.01
CA VAL A 383 2.50 -42.65 -22.09
C VAL A 383 2.49 -44.20 -22.05
N PHE A 384 2.20 -44.73 -20.87
CA PHE A 384 1.97 -46.17 -20.70
C PHE A 384 0.66 -46.37 -19.94
N ILE A 385 -0.23 -47.18 -20.55
CA ILE A 385 -1.55 -47.47 -20.05
C ILE A 385 -1.63 -48.93 -19.70
N PRO A 386 -1.66 -49.29 -18.40
CA PRO A 386 -1.78 -50.69 -18.00
C PRO A 386 -3.13 -51.30 -18.35
N SER A 387 -3.12 -52.57 -18.81
CA SER A 387 -4.34 -53.33 -19.07
C SER A 387 -5.08 -53.77 -17.80
N TYR A 388 -4.40 -53.73 -16.65
CA TYR A 388 -5.03 -54.08 -15.36
C TYR A 388 -6.00 -53.01 -14.83
N ASN A 389 -6.07 -51.82 -15.43
CA ASN A 389 -7.12 -50.87 -15.11
C ASN A 389 -8.49 -51.40 -15.55
N ASP A 390 -9.52 -51.12 -14.78
CA ASP A 390 -10.90 -51.52 -15.13
C ASP A 390 -11.52 -50.51 -16.10
N PHE A 391 -11.55 -50.86 -17.36
CA PHE A 391 -12.16 -50.08 -18.45
C PHE A 391 -13.58 -50.53 -18.78
N THR A 392 -14.17 -51.46 -18.02
CA THR A 392 -15.42 -52.11 -18.33
C THR A 392 -16.56 -51.71 -17.39
N THR A 393 -16.24 -51.55 -16.12
CA THR A 393 -17.26 -51.23 -15.11
C THR A 393 -17.72 -49.77 -15.23
N SER A 394 -19.04 -49.58 -15.19
CA SER A 394 -19.66 -48.25 -15.10
C SER A 394 -19.66 -47.79 -13.64
N PHE A 395 -19.18 -46.57 -13.42
CA PHE A 395 -19.17 -45.92 -12.11
C PHE A 395 -20.17 -44.75 -12.05
N ALA A 396 -21.09 -44.68 -12.97
CA ALA A 396 -22.15 -43.68 -12.93
C ALA A 396 -23.07 -43.95 -11.69
N THR A 397 -23.27 -42.93 -10.88
CA THR A 397 -24.21 -42.93 -9.77
C THR A 397 -25.50 -42.25 -10.23
N ALA A 398 -26.66 -42.89 -9.98
CA ALA A 398 -27.96 -42.33 -10.36
C ALA A 398 -28.14 -40.92 -9.75
N GLY A 399 -28.43 -39.91 -10.58
CA GLY A 399 -28.63 -38.53 -10.17
C GLY A 399 -27.34 -37.67 -10.07
N SER A 400 -26.15 -38.25 -10.26
CA SER A 400 -24.92 -37.48 -10.38
C SER A 400 -24.59 -37.12 -11.82
N TRP A 401 -24.02 -35.94 -12.04
CA TRP A 401 -23.47 -35.58 -13.34
C TRP A 401 -22.20 -36.40 -13.59
N VAL A 402 -22.17 -37.12 -14.70
CA VAL A 402 -20.98 -37.78 -15.22
C VAL A 402 -20.91 -37.60 -16.73
N SER A 403 -19.76 -37.15 -17.23
CA SER A 403 -19.57 -37.05 -18.68
C SER A 403 -19.10 -38.37 -19.30
N ASN A 404 -18.47 -39.24 -18.50
CA ASN A 404 -18.02 -40.57 -18.88
C ASN A 404 -18.31 -41.56 -17.76
N ASP A 405 -19.03 -42.62 -18.04
CA ASP A 405 -19.42 -43.64 -17.07
C ASP A 405 -18.33 -44.70 -16.84
N LYS A 406 -17.38 -44.82 -17.73
CA LYS A 406 -16.28 -45.80 -17.69
C LYS A 406 -14.94 -45.13 -17.86
N LEU A 407 -13.93 -45.72 -17.23
CA LEU A 407 -12.54 -45.34 -17.46
C LEU A 407 -12.18 -45.57 -18.93
N LYS A 408 -11.46 -44.63 -19.53
CA LYS A 408 -11.07 -44.71 -20.95
C LYS A 408 -9.55 -44.81 -21.09
N SER A 409 -9.13 -45.56 -22.11
CA SER A 409 -7.73 -45.64 -22.53
C SER A 409 -7.35 -44.38 -23.30
N GLN A 410 -7.28 -43.25 -22.63
CA GLN A 410 -7.03 -41.92 -23.22
C GLN A 410 -6.17 -41.00 -22.34
N VAL A 411 -5.60 -40.02 -22.98
CA VAL A 411 -4.97 -38.86 -22.29
C VAL A 411 -5.38 -37.57 -23.02
N ALA A 412 -5.64 -36.55 -22.24
CA ALA A 412 -5.87 -35.18 -22.68
C ALA A 412 -4.73 -34.28 -22.24
N VAL A 413 -4.33 -33.35 -23.10
CA VAL A 413 -3.51 -32.21 -22.74
C VAL A 413 -4.31 -30.95 -23.02
N LYS A 414 -4.33 -30.04 -22.04
CA LYS A 414 -5.10 -28.79 -22.08
C LYS A 414 -4.18 -27.60 -21.82
N LEU A 415 -4.39 -26.52 -22.55
CA LEU A 415 -3.81 -25.20 -22.25
C LEU A 415 -4.89 -24.32 -21.66
N GLN A 416 -4.59 -23.62 -20.57
CA GLN A 416 -5.55 -22.83 -19.82
C GLN A 416 -4.95 -21.49 -19.39
N ASP A 417 -5.81 -20.48 -19.10
CA ASP A 417 -5.46 -19.24 -18.42
C ASP A 417 -5.61 -19.40 -16.90
N SER A 418 -4.52 -19.47 -16.17
CA SER A 418 -4.52 -19.64 -14.73
C SER A 418 -5.04 -18.42 -13.95
N SER A 419 -5.14 -17.25 -14.58
CA SER A 419 -5.63 -16.02 -13.94
C SER A 419 -7.08 -16.12 -13.48
N LEU A 420 -7.85 -17.05 -14.07
CA LEU A 420 -9.23 -17.34 -13.69
C LEU A 420 -9.35 -18.34 -12.54
N ALA A 421 -8.25 -18.74 -11.92
CA ALA A 421 -8.21 -19.69 -10.79
C ALA A 421 -9.06 -20.94 -11.03
N GLY A 422 -10.04 -21.25 -10.17
CA GLY A 422 -10.94 -22.40 -10.32
C GLY A 422 -11.77 -22.43 -11.60
N ASN A 423 -11.89 -21.32 -12.34
CA ASN A 423 -12.58 -21.22 -13.62
C ASN A 423 -11.65 -21.30 -14.84
N ALA A 424 -10.36 -21.62 -14.65
CA ALA A 424 -9.39 -21.71 -15.74
C ALA A 424 -9.83 -22.66 -16.88
N TYR A 425 -10.59 -23.72 -16.55
CA TYR A 425 -11.14 -24.67 -17.50
C TYR A 425 -12.06 -24.03 -18.56
N THR A 426 -12.68 -22.88 -18.27
CA THR A 426 -13.55 -22.18 -19.22
C THR A 426 -12.79 -21.57 -20.42
N THR A 427 -11.48 -21.43 -20.30
CA THR A 427 -10.60 -20.85 -21.34
C THR A 427 -9.92 -21.92 -22.19
N GLN A 428 -10.01 -23.20 -21.82
CA GLN A 428 -9.11 -24.24 -22.30
C GLN A 428 -9.23 -24.52 -23.79
N THR A 429 -8.05 -24.81 -24.38
CA THR A 429 -7.96 -25.62 -25.60
C THR A 429 -7.48 -27.00 -25.19
N GLU A 430 -8.25 -28.02 -25.54
CA GLU A 430 -8.02 -29.43 -25.21
C GLU A 430 -7.74 -30.25 -26.44
N ILE A 431 -6.73 -31.10 -26.36
CA ILE A 431 -6.46 -32.13 -27.36
C ILE A 431 -6.48 -33.49 -26.66
N ILE A 432 -7.36 -34.40 -27.14
CA ILE A 432 -7.55 -35.75 -26.57
C ILE A 432 -6.98 -36.77 -27.53
N LYS A 433 -6.22 -37.75 -27.00
CA LYS A 433 -5.83 -38.98 -27.72
C LYS A 433 -6.54 -40.15 -27.10
N THR A 434 -7.42 -40.80 -27.87
CA THR A 434 -8.28 -41.91 -27.43
C THR A 434 -7.83 -43.27 -27.96
N ASP A 435 -8.38 -44.33 -27.42
CA ASP A 435 -8.18 -45.71 -27.85
C ASP A 435 -6.71 -46.12 -27.89
N LEU A 436 -5.96 -45.63 -26.90
CA LEU A 436 -4.53 -45.88 -26.82
C LEU A 436 -4.23 -47.34 -26.49
N ALA A 437 -3.19 -47.87 -27.14
CA ALA A 437 -2.80 -49.27 -26.93
C ALA A 437 -2.26 -49.43 -25.49
N LYS A 438 -2.61 -50.56 -24.87
CA LYS A 438 -2.25 -50.92 -23.51
C LYS A 438 -0.91 -51.67 -23.45
N ASP A 439 -0.29 -51.70 -22.28
CA ASP A 439 0.89 -52.47 -21.92
C ASP A 439 2.13 -52.18 -22.81
N LYS A 440 2.19 -51.00 -23.38
CA LYS A 440 3.38 -50.51 -24.11
C LYS A 440 3.49 -49.02 -24.02
N TRP A 441 4.70 -48.52 -24.11
CA TRP A 441 4.99 -47.08 -24.24
C TRP A 441 4.64 -46.55 -25.62
N ILE A 442 4.02 -45.38 -25.67
CA ILE A 442 3.55 -44.72 -26.90
C ILE A 442 4.04 -43.27 -26.86
N ASP A 443 4.67 -42.82 -27.93
CA ASP A 443 5.02 -41.40 -28.14
C ASP A 443 3.75 -40.68 -28.65
N LEU A 444 3.38 -39.58 -27.96
CA LEU A 444 2.24 -38.75 -28.34
C LEU A 444 2.65 -37.30 -28.55
N THR A 445 2.05 -36.67 -29.54
CA THR A 445 2.20 -35.23 -29.82
C THR A 445 0.82 -34.58 -29.79
N PHE A 446 0.75 -33.44 -29.08
CA PHE A 446 -0.42 -32.57 -28.98
C PHE A 446 -0.04 -31.23 -29.64
N ASP A 447 -0.60 -30.94 -30.79
CA ASP A 447 -0.25 -29.79 -31.62
C ASP A 447 -1.26 -28.66 -31.44
N PHE A 448 -0.89 -27.62 -30.74
CA PHE A 448 -1.68 -26.43 -30.47
C PHE A 448 -1.44 -25.29 -31.47
N SER A 449 -0.78 -25.56 -32.61
CA SER A 449 -0.55 -24.54 -33.65
C SER A 449 -1.82 -23.88 -34.17
N GLY A 450 -2.96 -24.60 -34.12
CA GLY A 450 -4.28 -24.05 -34.49
C GLY A 450 -4.79 -22.93 -33.59
N VAL A 451 -4.17 -22.73 -32.43
CA VAL A 451 -4.50 -21.64 -31.46
C VAL A 451 -3.29 -20.73 -31.16
N SER A 452 -2.34 -20.67 -32.09
CA SER A 452 -1.11 -19.87 -31.96
C SER A 452 -1.34 -18.37 -31.74
N THR A 453 -2.52 -17.86 -32.01
CA THR A 453 -2.91 -16.45 -31.77
C THR A 453 -3.41 -16.19 -30.33
N ARG A 454 -3.58 -17.22 -29.50
CA ARG A 454 -3.96 -17.06 -28.09
C ARG A 454 -2.76 -16.53 -27.29
N LEU A 455 -3.00 -15.52 -26.46
CA LEU A 455 -1.99 -14.78 -25.71
C LEU A 455 -2.17 -14.93 -24.18
N ASP A 456 -3.14 -15.73 -23.77
CA ASP A 456 -3.61 -15.82 -22.39
C ASP A 456 -3.22 -17.11 -21.67
N TYR A 457 -2.68 -18.11 -22.38
CA TYR A 457 -2.34 -19.38 -21.76
C TYR A 457 -1.02 -19.35 -20.98
N ASP A 458 -1.05 -19.93 -19.79
CA ASP A 458 0.11 -20.11 -18.91
C ASP A 458 0.06 -21.44 -18.13
N LYS A 459 -0.99 -22.23 -18.29
CA LYS A 459 -1.17 -23.50 -17.57
C LYS A 459 -1.32 -24.65 -18.57
N ILE A 460 -0.57 -25.73 -18.31
CA ILE A 460 -0.66 -27.01 -19.03
C ILE A 460 -1.30 -28.00 -18.07
N VAL A 461 -2.34 -28.72 -18.51
CA VAL A 461 -2.99 -29.78 -17.72
C VAL A 461 -2.84 -31.10 -18.48
N ILE A 462 -2.45 -32.17 -17.78
CA ILE A 462 -2.42 -33.55 -18.28
C ILE A 462 -3.43 -34.37 -17.52
N GLN A 463 -4.34 -35.02 -18.23
CA GLN A 463 -5.45 -35.77 -17.64
C GLN A 463 -5.64 -37.12 -18.33
N PHE A 464 -5.54 -38.20 -17.55
CA PHE A 464 -5.79 -39.57 -18.03
C PHE A 464 -7.19 -40.05 -17.65
N GLY A 465 -7.65 -41.05 -18.39
CA GLY A 465 -8.85 -41.85 -18.05
C GLY A 465 -10.18 -41.25 -18.44
N ALA A 466 -10.22 -40.05 -18.96
CA ALA A 466 -11.34 -39.17 -19.26
C ALA A 466 -11.77 -38.28 -18.09
N GLU A 467 -12.40 -37.17 -18.42
CA GLU A 467 -13.01 -36.21 -17.51
C GLU A 467 -14.42 -36.67 -17.06
N GLY A 468 -14.80 -36.23 -15.85
CA GLY A 468 -16.16 -36.55 -15.34
C GLY A 468 -16.37 -38.02 -15.05
N HIS A 469 -15.36 -38.71 -14.54
CA HIS A 469 -15.37 -40.13 -14.29
C HIS A 469 -14.87 -40.48 -12.88
N ALA A 470 -15.61 -41.26 -12.12
CA ALA A 470 -15.33 -41.58 -10.71
C ALA A 470 -14.46 -42.84 -10.48
N ALA A 471 -14.12 -43.60 -11.52
CA ALA A 471 -13.30 -44.79 -11.34
C ALA A 471 -11.83 -44.46 -11.10
N PRO A 472 -11.16 -45.14 -10.17
CA PRO A 472 -9.71 -45.02 -10.01
C PRO A 472 -8.98 -45.69 -11.19
N GLY A 473 -7.74 -45.28 -11.43
CA GLY A 473 -6.86 -45.86 -12.42
C GLY A 473 -5.41 -45.45 -12.24
N ILE A 474 -4.52 -46.27 -12.77
CA ILE A 474 -3.08 -46.02 -12.75
C ILE A 474 -2.58 -45.86 -14.16
N PHE A 475 -1.86 -44.79 -14.41
CA PHE A 475 -1.25 -44.46 -15.69
C PHE A 475 0.18 -43.99 -15.46
N PHE A 476 0.98 -43.98 -16.50
CA PHE A 476 2.33 -43.48 -16.41
C PHE A 476 2.63 -42.59 -17.62
N PHE A 477 3.42 -41.56 -17.39
CA PHE A 477 3.96 -40.74 -18.47
C PHE A 477 5.41 -40.36 -18.20
N ASP A 478 6.11 -40.02 -19.28
CA ASP A 478 7.53 -39.71 -19.28
C ASP A 478 7.89 -38.75 -20.43
N ASP A 479 9.13 -38.29 -20.44
CA ASP A 479 9.68 -37.43 -21.50
C ASP A 479 8.77 -36.28 -21.89
N PHE A 480 8.23 -35.57 -20.87
CA PHE A 480 7.44 -34.38 -21.14
C PHE A 480 8.28 -33.30 -21.81
N ASN A 481 7.79 -32.79 -22.94
CA ASN A 481 8.37 -31.63 -23.59
C ASN A 481 7.27 -30.70 -24.07
N PHE A 482 7.49 -29.38 -23.91
CA PHE A 482 6.70 -28.34 -24.55
C PHE A 482 7.64 -27.47 -25.36
N LYS A 483 7.52 -27.50 -26.66
CA LYS A 483 8.43 -26.89 -27.62
C LYS A 483 7.73 -26.51 -28.92
N LYS A 484 8.49 -26.01 -29.88
CA LYS A 484 8.00 -25.70 -31.22
C LYS A 484 7.68 -26.98 -32.02
#